data_74e19605e327bcdfea924575fe8a9e00
#
_entry.id   74e19605e327bcdfea924575fe8a9e00
#
_cell.length_a   1.000
_cell.length_b   1.000
_cell.length_c   1.000
_cell.angle_alpha   90.00
_cell.angle_beta   90.00
_cell.angle_gamma   90.00
#
_symmetry.space_group_name_H-M   'P 1'
#
loop_
_entity.id
_entity.type
_entity.pdbx_description
1 polymer ?
#
loop_
_entity_poly.entity_id
_entity_poly.type
_entity_poly.pdbx_seq_one_letter_code
_entity_poly.pdbx_strand_id
1 'polypeptide(L)'
;MPRLASRVRVDALIRRVNSAGGFGTVLARGDDEAGAIAVVTRDAGEEALRAAVLGAGGRYEFAELARGPDVPAWIERARRRDPDLWVIELDIPQAGQFVAEMLDGG
;
A
#
# COMPACT_ATOMS: atom_id res chain seq x y z
N MET A 1 5.46 7.41 -20.58
CA MET A 1 5.08 5.99 -20.37
C MET A 1 3.82 5.90 -19.56
N PRO A 2 2.85 5.15 -20.02
CA PRO A 2 1.67 4.93 -19.19
C PRO A 2 2.04 4.15 -17.94
N ARG A 3 1.37 4.47 -16.86
CA ARG A 3 1.52 3.76 -15.60
C ARG A 3 0.97 2.35 -15.74
N LEU A 4 1.58 1.41 -15.05
CA LEU A 4 0.98 0.09 -14.93
C LEU A 4 -0.36 0.19 -14.21
N ALA A 5 -1.30 -0.65 -14.63
CA ALA A 5 -2.59 -0.74 -13.96
C ALA A 5 -2.40 -1.10 -12.50
N SER A 6 -3.27 -0.57 -11.65
CA SER A 6 -3.18 -0.79 -10.20
C SER A 6 -3.18 -2.26 -9.83
N ARG A 7 -4.02 -3.08 -10.48
CA ARG A 7 -4.05 -4.51 -10.22
C ARG A 7 -2.69 -5.16 -10.49
N VAL A 8 -2.02 -4.75 -11.58
CA VAL A 8 -0.70 -5.29 -11.93
C VAL A 8 0.33 -4.92 -10.88
N ARG A 9 0.29 -3.67 -10.41
CA ARG A 9 1.21 -3.20 -9.37
C ARG A 9 0.99 -3.94 -8.05
N VAL A 10 -0.26 -4.14 -7.66
CA VAL A 10 -0.61 -4.90 -6.45
C VAL A 10 -0.12 -6.34 -6.56
N ASP A 11 -0.41 -7.00 -7.68
CA ASP A 11 -0.01 -8.40 -7.88
C ASP A 11 1.51 -8.56 -7.84
N ALA A 12 2.24 -7.63 -8.47
CA ALA A 12 3.70 -7.67 -8.48
C ALA A 12 4.28 -7.51 -7.09
N LEU A 13 3.74 -6.58 -6.29
CA LEU A 13 4.21 -6.33 -4.95
C LEU A 13 3.96 -7.53 -4.04
N ILE A 14 2.75 -8.09 -4.09
CA ILE A 14 2.40 -9.27 -3.29
C ILE A 14 3.29 -10.45 -3.65
N ARG A 15 3.50 -10.69 -4.94
CA ARG A 15 4.36 -11.77 -5.41
C ARG A 15 5.77 -11.61 -4.91
N ARG A 16 6.30 -10.39 -4.96
CA ARG A 16 7.66 -10.10 -4.51
C ARG A 16 7.81 -10.35 -3.01
N VAL A 17 6.84 -9.90 -2.21
CA VAL A 17 6.85 -10.12 -0.77
C VAL A 17 6.79 -11.61 -0.45
N ASN A 18 5.90 -12.34 -1.12
CA ASN A 18 5.76 -13.78 -0.89
C ASN A 18 7.05 -14.53 -1.29
N SER A 19 7.70 -14.13 -2.37
CA SER A 19 8.96 -14.73 -2.80
C SER A 19 10.10 -14.45 -1.84
N ALA A 20 10.03 -13.36 -1.09
CA ALA A 20 11.05 -12.99 -0.11
C ALA A 20 10.78 -13.60 1.28
N GLY A 21 9.79 -14.48 1.40
CA GLY A 21 9.50 -15.17 2.64
C GLY A 21 8.46 -14.51 3.53
N GLY A 22 7.83 -13.44 3.04
CA GLY A 22 6.77 -12.77 3.77
C GLY A 22 5.39 -13.19 3.32
N PHE A 23 4.39 -12.43 3.75
CA PHE A 23 3.00 -12.66 3.37
C PHE A 23 2.37 -11.36 2.87
N GLY A 24 1.93 -11.38 1.61
CA GLY A 24 1.17 -10.27 1.04
C GLY A 24 -0.27 -10.69 0.84
N THR A 25 -1.21 -9.83 1.21
CA THR A 25 -2.64 -10.12 1.16
C THR A 25 -3.42 -8.91 0.69
N VAL A 26 -4.41 -9.12 -0.15
CA VAL A 26 -5.35 -8.06 -0.52
C VAL A 26 -6.44 -8.00 0.54
N LEU A 27 -6.52 -6.89 1.27
CA LEU A 27 -7.57 -6.68 2.27
C LEU A 27 -8.83 -6.10 1.64
N ALA A 28 -8.70 -5.27 0.63
CA ALA A 28 -9.84 -4.70 -0.09
C ALA A 28 -9.43 -4.43 -1.54
N ARG A 29 -10.25 -4.89 -2.47
CA ARG A 29 -10.02 -4.63 -3.89
C ARG A 29 -10.52 -3.24 -4.26
N GLY A 30 -9.74 -2.58 -5.10
CA GLY A 30 -10.11 -1.29 -5.67
C GLY A 30 -10.30 -1.39 -7.17
N ASP A 31 -10.21 -0.25 -7.84
CA ASP A 31 -10.32 -0.23 -9.29
C ASP A 31 -9.07 -0.82 -9.93
N ASP A 32 -9.28 -1.74 -10.89
CA ASP A 32 -8.19 -2.49 -11.50
C ASP A 32 -7.19 -1.62 -12.26
N GLU A 33 -7.66 -0.52 -12.85
CA GLU A 33 -6.82 0.29 -13.73
C GLU A 33 -6.14 1.44 -12.98
N ALA A 34 -6.91 2.23 -12.24
CA ALA A 34 -6.44 3.51 -11.74
C ALA A 34 -6.66 3.71 -10.23
N GLY A 35 -7.07 2.68 -9.50
CA GLY A 35 -7.30 2.81 -8.07
C GLY A 35 -6.02 3.15 -7.31
N ALA A 36 -6.11 4.03 -6.33
CA ALA A 36 -5.01 4.30 -5.43
C ALA A 36 -4.74 3.06 -4.56
N ILE A 37 -3.53 2.96 -4.03
CA ILE A 37 -3.10 1.79 -3.25
C ILE A 37 -2.65 2.26 -1.87
N ALA A 38 -3.31 1.77 -0.83
CA ALA A 38 -2.88 1.95 0.55
C ALA A 38 -2.29 0.63 1.04
N VAL A 39 -1.22 0.70 1.80
CA VAL A 39 -0.48 -0.49 2.24
C VAL A 39 -0.42 -0.52 3.76
N VAL A 40 -0.91 -1.61 4.35
CA VAL A 40 -0.68 -1.91 5.75
C VAL A 40 0.63 -2.70 5.82
N THR A 41 1.62 -2.14 6.50
CA THR A 41 2.88 -2.85 6.73
C THR A 41 2.87 -3.43 8.14
N ARG A 42 3.26 -4.69 8.26
CA ARG A 42 3.40 -5.34 9.55
C ARG A 42 4.86 -5.77 9.69
N ASP A 43 5.54 -5.14 10.64
CA ASP A 43 6.96 -5.39 10.88
C ASP A 43 7.15 -5.57 12.39
N ALA A 44 7.59 -6.76 12.80
CA ALA A 44 7.77 -7.10 14.21
C ALA A 44 6.50 -6.88 15.04
N GLY A 45 5.34 -7.16 14.46
CA GLY A 45 4.06 -7.03 15.15
C GLY A 45 3.48 -5.63 15.14
N GLU A 46 4.19 -4.63 14.63
CA GLU A 46 3.68 -3.27 14.55
C GLU A 46 3.06 -3.01 13.19
N GLU A 47 1.83 -2.49 13.21
CA GLU A 47 1.12 -2.13 11.99
C GLU A 47 1.22 -0.64 11.71
N ALA A 48 1.45 -0.31 10.44
CA ALA A 48 1.39 1.07 9.98
C ALA A 48 0.65 1.10 8.63
N LEU A 49 -0.11 2.15 8.41
CA LEU A 49 -0.80 2.37 7.13
C LEU A 49 -0.02 3.42 6.36
N ARG A 50 0.35 3.09 5.13
CA ARG A 50 1.08 3.99 4.24
C ARG A 50 0.29 4.22 2.97
N ALA A 51 0.25 5.46 2.50
CA ALA A 51 -0.43 5.79 1.25
C ALA A 51 0.28 6.95 0.59
N ALA A 52 0.03 7.12 -0.70
CA ALA A 52 0.65 8.17 -1.47
C ALA A 52 0.11 9.54 -1.04
N VAL A 53 1.01 10.46 -0.77
CA VAL A 53 0.67 11.86 -0.48
C VAL A 53 1.54 12.75 -1.36
N LEU A 54 1.04 13.95 -1.64
CA LEU A 54 1.81 14.93 -2.40
C LEU A 54 2.82 15.58 -1.46
N GLY A 55 4.09 15.31 -1.71
CA GLY A 55 5.17 15.85 -0.92
C GLY A 55 5.67 17.19 -1.44
N ALA A 56 6.67 17.73 -0.76
CA ALA A 56 7.38 18.92 -1.20
C ALA A 56 7.99 18.66 -2.58
N GLY A 57 7.95 19.64 -3.45
CA GLY A 57 8.46 19.49 -4.81
C GLY A 57 7.48 18.91 -5.80
N GLY A 58 6.24 18.67 -5.39
CA GLY A 58 5.18 18.21 -6.29
C GLY A 58 5.22 16.74 -6.65
N ARG A 59 5.97 15.92 -5.92
CA ARG A 59 6.01 14.48 -6.16
C ARG A 59 5.17 13.74 -5.14
N TYR A 60 4.55 12.64 -5.59
CA TYR A 60 3.87 11.74 -4.68
C TYR A 60 4.88 10.80 -4.02
N GLU A 61 4.69 10.60 -2.73
CA GLU A 61 5.51 9.66 -1.96
C GLU A 61 4.61 8.91 -0.97
N PHE A 62 5.03 7.71 -0.59
CA PHE A 62 4.30 6.95 0.41
C PHE A 62 4.70 7.42 1.81
N ALA A 63 3.71 7.88 2.57
CA ALA A 63 3.91 8.36 3.93
C ALA A 63 3.07 7.53 4.89
N GLU A 64 3.55 7.41 6.13
CA GLU A 64 2.79 6.76 7.19
C GLU A 64 1.66 7.69 7.64
N LEU A 65 0.42 7.25 7.51
CA LEU A 65 -0.76 8.04 7.82
C LEU A 65 -1.53 7.54 9.02
N ALA A 66 -1.27 6.32 9.48
CA ALA A 66 -1.88 5.75 10.67
C ALA A 66 -1.00 4.66 11.21
N ARG A 67 -1.13 4.34 12.49
CA ARG A 67 -0.31 3.33 13.16
C ARG A 67 -1.15 2.59 14.19
N GLY A 68 -0.89 1.29 14.31
CA GLY A 68 -1.51 0.45 15.34
C GLY A 68 -3.02 0.49 15.31
N PRO A 69 -3.66 0.77 16.46
CA PRO A 69 -5.12 0.72 16.56
C PRO A 69 -5.87 1.71 15.68
N ASP A 70 -5.18 2.73 15.17
CA ASP A 70 -5.79 3.73 14.29
C ASP A 70 -5.95 3.25 12.85
N VAL A 71 -5.27 2.15 12.48
CA VAL A 71 -5.27 1.67 11.09
C VAL A 71 -6.66 1.28 10.61
N PRO A 72 -7.45 0.47 11.34
CA PRO A 72 -8.77 0.07 10.83
C PRO A 72 -9.71 1.27 10.59
N ALA A 73 -9.71 2.24 11.49
CA ALA A 73 -10.57 3.42 11.33
C ALA A 73 -10.14 4.26 10.12
N TRP A 74 -8.84 4.37 9.89
CA TRP A 74 -8.34 5.08 8.71
C TRP A 74 -8.83 4.42 7.42
N ILE A 75 -8.71 3.10 7.36
CA ILE A 75 -9.13 2.32 6.18
C ILE A 75 -10.63 2.52 5.92
N GLU A 76 -11.43 2.42 6.97
CA GLU A 76 -12.87 2.57 6.84
C GLU A 76 -13.25 3.94 6.27
N ARG A 77 -12.65 5.01 6.82
CA ARG A 77 -12.94 6.37 6.34
C ARG A 77 -12.47 6.57 4.91
N ALA A 78 -11.27 6.08 4.59
CA ALA A 78 -10.70 6.26 3.26
C ALA A 78 -11.51 5.53 2.19
N ARG A 79 -11.93 4.30 2.46
CA ARG A 79 -12.74 3.52 1.52
C ARG A 79 -14.14 4.09 1.36
N ARG A 80 -14.65 4.76 2.37
CA ARG A 80 -15.95 5.43 2.26
C ARG A 80 -15.90 6.61 1.29
N ARG A 81 -14.77 7.33 1.29
CA ARG A 81 -14.55 8.46 0.37
C ARG A 81 -14.12 8.01 -1.02
N ASP A 82 -13.38 6.90 -1.08
CA ASP A 82 -12.80 6.40 -2.33
C ASP A 82 -12.99 4.88 -2.40
N PRO A 83 -14.13 4.43 -2.94
CA PRO A 83 -14.39 2.98 -3.07
C PRO A 83 -13.42 2.28 -4.01
N ASP A 84 -12.69 3.04 -4.83
CA ASP A 84 -11.72 2.49 -5.78
C ASP A 84 -10.35 2.25 -5.13
N LEU A 85 -10.21 2.57 -3.84
CA LEU A 85 -8.96 2.39 -3.12
C LEU A 85 -8.67 0.92 -2.85
N TRP A 86 -7.51 0.46 -3.27
CA TRP A 86 -6.97 -0.84 -2.88
C TRP A 86 -6.38 -0.74 -1.48
N VAL A 87 -6.56 -1.78 -0.68
CA VAL A 87 -5.86 -1.91 0.59
C VAL A 87 -5.20 -3.28 0.61
N ILE A 88 -3.88 -3.30 0.79
CA ILE A 88 -3.11 -4.53 0.86
C ILE A 88 -2.32 -4.57 2.16
N GLU A 89 -1.97 -5.77 2.61
CA GLU A 89 -1.15 -5.95 3.80
C GLU A 89 0.13 -6.68 3.43
N LEU A 90 1.25 -6.18 3.92
CA LEU A 90 2.56 -6.79 3.74
C LEU A 90 3.13 -7.13 5.11
N ASP A 91 3.26 -8.42 5.39
CA ASP A 91 3.84 -8.93 6.63
C ASP A 91 5.21 -9.49 6.33
N ILE A 92 6.22 -8.66 6.50
CA ILE A 92 7.61 -9.01 6.21
C ILE A 92 8.51 -7.99 6.91
N PRO A 93 9.69 -8.41 7.42
CA PRO A 93 10.65 -7.44 7.93
C PRO A 93 10.98 -6.39 6.88
N GLN A 94 11.09 -5.14 7.31
CA GLN A 94 11.41 -4.01 6.42
C GLN A 94 10.37 -3.81 5.32
N ALA A 95 9.11 -4.03 5.64
CA ALA A 95 8.02 -3.93 4.67
C ALA A 95 7.99 -2.56 3.98
N GLY A 96 8.36 -1.50 4.69
CA GLY A 96 8.41 -0.16 4.11
C GLY A 96 9.35 -0.04 2.91
N GLN A 97 10.44 -0.81 2.89
CA GLN A 97 11.35 -0.81 1.75
C GLN A 97 10.70 -1.40 0.50
N PHE A 98 9.91 -2.46 0.66
CA PHE A 98 9.18 -3.04 -0.47
C PHE A 98 8.22 -2.02 -1.07
N VAL A 99 7.54 -1.26 -0.21
CA VAL A 99 6.63 -0.20 -0.67
C VAL A 99 7.40 0.84 -1.45
N ALA A 100 8.50 1.33 -0.91
CA ALA A 100 9.30 2.36 -1.57
C ALA A 100 9.82 1.89 -2.92
N GLU A 101 10.35 0.68 -2.99
CA GLU A 101 10.93 0.15 -4.23
C GLU A 101 9.88 -0.06 -5.31
N MET A 102 8.68 -0.55 -4.94
CA MET A 102 7.69 -0.99 -5.91
C MET A 102 6.67 0.09 -6.25
N LEU A 103 6.41 1.02 -5.35
CA LEU A 103 5.35 2.00 -5.52
C LEU A 103 5.86 3.43 -5.63
N ASP A 104 6.85 3.81 -4.82
CA ASP A 104 7.42 5.17 -4.89
C ASP A 104 8.25 5.38 -6.15
N GLY A 105 8.96 4.36 -6.57
CA GLY A 105 9.86 4.45 -7.71
C GLY A 105 9.17 4.46 -9.05
N GLY A 106 7.87 4.20 -9.04
CA GLY A 106 7.11 4.11 -10.25
C GLY A 106 6.63 5.42 -10.75
#